data_264f17d74fbd52ce98667c8b1b28a762
#
_entry.id   264f17d74fbd52ce98667c8b1b28a762
#
_cell.length_a   1.000
_cell.length_b   1.000
_cell.length_c   1.000
_cell.angle_alpha   90.00
_cell.angle_beta   90.00
_cell.angle_gamma   90.00
#
_symmetry.space_group_name_H-M   'P 1'
#
loop_
_entity.id
_entity.type
_entity.pdbx_description
1 polymer ?
#
loop_
_entity_poly.entity_id
_entity_poly.type
_entity_poly.pdbx_seq_one_letter_code
_entity_poly.pdbx_strand_id
1 'polypeptide(L)'
;MKKFIYILAAVALASCGNKQESSNNEQAETVEVETVEVAPAADLYLPDGTVHNLDNANLYAPGVAVPNLTVLDFNAVWCGPCRQLTPVVEELAKDYEGRVTFISVDVDNYGELFEAYNLGSSIPAVLILSPDGNKASYVGTGDLLPKEKFAAILDSF
;
A
#
# COMPACT_ATOMS: atom_id res chain seq x y z
N MET A 1 -8.98 38.59 25.99
CA MET A 1 -8.20 39.11 27.15
C MET A 1 -7.12 38.07 27.40
N LYS A 2 -6.01 38.27 26.79
CA LYS A 2 -4.67 38.59 27.29
C LYS A 2 -4.28 37.82 28.56
N LYS A 3 -3.25 36.92 28.41
CA LYS A 3 -2.07 37.02 29.28
C LYS A 3 -0.94 36.16 28.68
N PHE A 4 0.05 36.87 28.12
CA PHE A 4 1.40 36.40 27.86
C PHE A 4 2.11 36.27 29.22
N ILE A 5 2.86 35.17 29.40
CA ILE A 5 3.87 35.12 30.47
C ILE A 5 5.20 34.75 29.77
N TYR A 6 6.05 35.77 29.67
CA TYR A 6 7.48 35.63 29.41
C TYR A 6 8.19 35.22 30.70
N ILE A 7 8.99 34.17 30.66
CA ILE A 7 10.02 33.94 31.69
C ILE A 7 11.37 33.97 31.02
N LEU A 8 12.10 35.05 31.30
CA LEU A 8 13.54 35.21 31.10
C LEU A 8 14.29 34.65 32.33
N ALA A 9 15.32 33.85 32.14
CA ALA A 9 16.45 33.71 33.09
C ALA A 9 17.58 33.02 32.33
N ALA A 10 18.56 33.76 31.98
CA ALA A 10 19.81 34.09 32.69
C ALA A 10 20.89 33.06 32.48
N VAL A 11 21.89 33.52 31.72
CA VAL A 11 23.19 32.90 31.42
C VAL A 11 24.05 32.88 32.68
N ALA A 12 24.74 31.78 32.93
CA ALA A 12 25.93 31.76 33.76
C ALA A 12 27.03 30.94 33.10
N LEU A 13 28.09 31.66 32.70
CA LEU A 13 29.36 31.10 32.25
C LEU A 13 30.26 30.76 33.45
N ALA A 14 30.86 29.59 33.44
CA ALA A 14 32.14 29.32 34.19
C ALA A 14 32.81 28.10 33.53
N SER A 15 33.77 28.30 32.85
CA SER A 15 35.21 28.17 32.74
C SER A 15 35.85 26.89 33.22
N CYS A 16 36.56 26.24 32.29
CA CYS A 16 37.82 25.46 32.36
C CYS A 16 37.95 24.21 33.27
N GLY A 17 38.37 23.12 32.59
CA GLY A 17 39.12 22.01 33.20
C GLY A 17 39.22 20.81 32.31
N ASN A 18 40.33 20.73 31.57
CA ASN A 18 40.74 19.62 30.70
C ASN A 18 40.97 18.33 31.49
N LYS A 19 40.36 17.17 31.04
CA LYS A 19 41.10 15.91 30.93
C LYS A 19 40.29 14.83 30.20
N GLN A 20 40.96 14.24 29.28
CA GLN A 20 40.65 13.13 28.41
C GLN A 20 40.34 11.85 29.20
N GLU A 21 39.26 11.12 28.88
CA GLU A 21 39.31 9.67 28.66
C GLU A 21 37.99 9.13 28.14
N SER A 22 38.10 8.51 27.01
CA SER A 22 37.42 7.40 26.38
C SER A 22 36.19 6.80 27.05
N SER A 23 35.11 6.68 26.27
CA SER A 23 34.34 5.46 26.03
C SER A 23 32.85 5.67 25.98
N ASN A 24 32.29 5.13 24.88
CA ASN A 24 30.91 4.78 24.61
C ASN A 24 29.85 5.92 24.53
N ASN A 25 29.75 6.38 23.32
CA ASN A 25 28.59 7.09 22.83
C ASN A 25 27.47 6.06 22.54
N GLU A 26 26.61 5.84 23.51
CA GLU A 26 25.31 5.19 23.31
C GLU A 26 24.35 6.27 22.84
N GLN A 27 24.39 6.50 21.53
CA GLN A 27 23.46 7.36 20.85
C GLN A 27 22.12 6.61 20.79
N ALA A 28 21.23 6.95 21.69
CA ALA A 28 19.83 6.59 21.60
C ALA A 28 19.28 7.29 20.36
N GLU A 29 19.28 6.55 19.25
CA GLU A 29 18.59 6.91 18.01
C GLU A 29 17.09 6.89 18.33
N THR A 30 16.53 8.05 18.53
CA THR A 30 15.07 8.20 18.56
C THR A 30 14.58 7.90 17.16
N VAL A 31 14.05 6.68 16.99
CA VAL A 31 13.27 6.32 15.81
C VAL A 31 12.06 7.25 15.80
N GLU A 32 12.10 8.27 14.96
CA GLU A 32 10.91 9.00 14.58
C GLU A 32 9.99 7.99 13.89
N VAL A 33 8.90 7.65 14.56
CA VAL A 33 7.81 6.91 13.96
C VAL A 33 7.20 7.87 12.93
N GLU A 34 7.62 7.70 11.67
CA GLU A 34 6.94 8.32 10.54
C GLU A 34 5.46 7.89 10.61
N THR A 35 4.61 8.80 10.99
CA THR A 35 3.16 8.61 10.91
C THR A 35 2.84 8.42 9.44
N VAL A 36 2.53 7.18 9.05
CA VAL A 36 2.01 6.85 7.73
C VAL A 36 0.77 7.70 7.51
N GLU A 37 0.88 8.67 6.61
CA GLU A 37 -0.23 9.53 6.23
C GLU A 37 -1.25 8.65 5.49
N VAL A 38 -2.32 8.29 6.20
CA VAL A 38 -3.45 7.57 5.60
C VAL A 38 -4.08 8.51 4.59
N ALA A 39 -4.02 8.15 3.30
CA ALA A 39 -4.69 8.90 2.25
C ALA A 39 -6.16 9.16 2.65
N PRO A 40 -6.70 10.36 2.39
CA PRO A 40 -8.07 10.68 2.76
C PRO A 40 -9.02 9.70 2.06
N ALA A 41 -9.89 9.07 2.83
CA ALA A 41 -10.81 8.01 2.38
C ALA A 41 -11.74 8.44 1.21
N ALA A 42 -11.76 9.73 0.87
CA ALA A 42 -12.56 10.29 -0.24
C ALA A 42 -12.01 9.96 -1.64
N ASP A 43 -10.72 9.60 -1.74
CA ASP A 43 -10.06 9.35 -3.02
C ASP A 43 -9.90 7.85 -3.33
N LEU A 44 -10.34 6.97 -2.42
CA LEU A 44 -10.27 5.53 -2.61
C LEU A 44 -11.50 5.00 -3.35
N TYR A 45 -11.26 4.06 -4.24
CA TYR A 45 -12.33 3.37 -4.97
C TYR A 45 -13.20 2.53 -4.03
N LEU A 46 -14.47 2.44 -4.36
CA LEU A 46 -15.47 1.70 -3.59
C LEU A 46 -15.65 0.28 -4.14
N PRO A 47 -16.07 -0.68 -3.32
CA PRO A 47 -16.43 -2.02 -3.75
C PRO A 47 -17.85 -2.05 -4.35
N ASP A 48 -18.05 -1.34 -5.46
CA ASP A 48 -19.34 -1.08 -6.10
C ASP A 48 -19.76 -2.11 -7.17
N GLY A 49 -19.05 -3.23 -7.21
CA GLY A 49 -19.32 -4.29 -8.19
C GLY A 49 -18.69 -4.04 -9.56
N THR A 50 -17.84 -3.03 -9.69
CA THR A 50 -17.12 -2.73 -10.94
C THR A 50 -15.60 -2.88 -10.76
N VAL A 51 -14.89 -3.01 -11.88
CA VAL A 51 -13.43 -2.92 -11.93
C VAL A 51 -13.04 -1.50 -12.29
N HIS A 52 -12.34 -0.82 -11.40
CA HIS A 52 -11.86 0.54 -11.62
C HIS A 52 -10.48 0.53 -12.28
N ASN A 53 -10.24 1.48 -13.18
CA ASN A 53 -8.89 1.71 -13.69
C ASN A 53 -8.11 2.57 -12.69
N LEU A 54 -6.89 2.18 -12.37
CA LEU A 54 -6.04 2.98 -11.50
C LEU A 54 -5.74 4.35 -12.13
N ASP A 55 -5.92 5.41 -11.36
CA ASP A 55 -5.58 6.79 -11.75
C ASP A 55 -4.56 7.44 -10.80
N ASN A 56 -4.39 6.91 -9.58
CA ASN A 56 -3.43 7.40 -8.61
C ASN A 56 -2.74 6.24 -7.87
N ALA A 57 -1.50 5.94 -8.25
CA ALA A 57 -0.71 4.86 -7.67
C ALA A 57 -0.40 5.05 -6.17
N ASN A 58 -0.36 6.29 -5.68
CA ASN A 58 -0.06 6.58 -4.27
C ASN A 58 -1.13 6.03 -3.32
N LEU A 59 -2.37 5.85 -3.79
CA LEU A 59 -3.45 5.27 -2.98
C LEU A 59 -3.18 3.81 -2.57
N TYR A 60 -2.35 3.12 -3.34
CA TYR A 60 -2.05 1.70 -3.15
C TYR A 60 -0.53 1.44 -3.05
N ALA A 61 0.26 2.44 -2.68
CA ALA A 61 1.68 2.26 -2.45
C ALA A 61 1.94 1.31 -1.25
N PRO A 62 3.09 0.61 -1.23
CA PRO A 62 3.43 -0.23 -0.09
C PRO A 62 3.37 0.53 1.25
N GLY A 63 2.61 0.00 2.21
CA GLY A 63 2.41 0.61 3.52
C GLY A 63 1.16 1.50 3.64
N VAL A 64 0.49 1.82 2.55
CA VAL A 64 -0.81 2.50 2.59
C VAL A 64 -1.88 1.51 3.00
N ALA A 65 -2.70 1.90 4.00
CA ALA A 65 -3.82 1.08 4.45
C ALA A 65 -5.00 1.18 3.49
N VAL A 66 -5.66 0.05 3.23
CA VAL A 66 -6.90 -0.01 2.44
C VAL A 66 -8.10 -0.19 3.36
N PRO A 67 -9.27 0.42 3.07
CA PRO A 67 -10.45 0.35 3.94
C PRO A 67 -11.21 -0.99 3.85
N ASN A 68 -11.04 -1.70 2.76
CA ASN A 68 -11.68 -3.00 2.47
C ASN A 68 -10.73 -3.89 1.69
N LEU A 69 -11.04 -5.17 1.59
CA LEU A 69 -10.25 -6.08 0.77
C LEU A 69 -10.14 -5.53 -0.65
N THR A 70 -8.92 -5.39 -1.15
CA THR A 70 -8.64 -4.75 -2.44
C THR A 70 -7.78 -5.66 -3.30
N VAL A 71 -8.20 -5.84 -4.54
CA VAL A 71 -7.52 -6.61 -5.57
C VAL A 71 -6.93 -5.65 -6.59
N LEU A 72 -5.61 -5.68 -6.78
CA LEU A 72 -4.91 -4.99 -7.85
C LEU A 72 -4.56 -6.01 -8.94
N ASP A 73 -5.17 -5.89 -10.13
CA ASP A 73 -4.90 -6.71 -11.31
C ASP A 73 -3.93 -5.98 -12.23
N PHE A 74 -2.66 -6.38 -12.17
CA PHE A 74 -1.60 -5.83 -13.03
C PHE A 74 -1.65 -6.48 -14.40
N ASN A 75 -1.97 -5.67 -15.40
CA ASN A 75 -2.21 -6.11 -16.77
C ASN A 75 -1.65 -5.11 -17.79
N ALA A 76 -1.80 -5.42 -19.08
CA ALA A 76 -1.53 -4.53 -20.20
C ALA A 76 -2.35 -4.95 -21.42
N VAL A 77 -2.63 -4.01 -22.31
CA VAL A 77 -3.42 -4.26 -23.54
C VAL A 77 -2.82 -5.31 -24.46
N TRP A 78 -1.48 -5.42 -24.49
CA TRP A 78 -0.73 -6.41 -25.29
C TRP A 78 -0.64 -7.78 -24.63
N CYS A 79 -1.04 -7.93 -23.36
CA CYS A 79 -0.90 -9.16 -22.58
C CYS A 79 -1.99 -10.18 -22.96
N GLY A 80 -1.62 -11.23 -23.69
CA GLY A 80 -2.54 -12.31 -24.08
C GLY A 80 -3.19 -13.05 -22.92
N PRO A 81 -2.40 -13.54 -21.94
CA PRO A 81 -2.95 -14.22 -20.76
C PRO A 81 -3.83 -13.31 -19.88
N CYS A 82 -3.54 -12.00 -19.79
CA CYS A 82 -4.37 -11.06 -19.03
C CYS A 82 -5.80 -11.02 -19.56
N ARG A 83 -5.99 -11.09 -20.89
CA ARG A 83 -7.33 -11.14 -21.51
C ARG A 83 -8.16 -12.36 -21.12
N GLN A 84 -7.53 -13.43 -20.62
CA GLN A 84 -8.25 -14.60 -20.10
C GLN A 84 -8.71 -14.35 -18.65
N LEU A 85 -7.96 -13.57 -17.89
CA LEU A 85 -8.28 -13.24 -16.50
C LEU A 85 -9.31 -12.12 -16.39
N THR A 86 -9.29 -11.13 -17.28
CA THR A 86 -10.17 -9.96 -17.25
C THR A 86 -11.65 -10.30 -17.03
N PRO A 87 -12.29 -11.22 -17.79
CA PRO A 87 -13.71 -11.53 -17.59
C PRO A 87 -13.97 -12.16 -16.21
N VAL A 88 -13.01 -12.92 -15.66
CA VAL A 88 -13.12 -13.50 -14.33
C VAL A 88 -13.07 -12.42 -13.26
N VAL A 89 -12.18 -11.44 -13.40
CA VAL A 89 -12.07 -10.29 -12.50
C VAL A 89 -13.36 -9.46 -12.54
N GLU A 90 -13.92 -9.21 -13.72
CA GLU A 90 -15.18 -8.48 -13.88
C GLU A 90 -16.39 -9.20 -13.26
N GLU A 91 -16.44 -10.53 -13.36
CA GLU A 91 -17.48 -11.31 -12.73
C GLU A 91 -17.33 -11.31 -11.20
N LEU A 92 -16.10 -11.49 -10.70
CA LEU A 92 -15.82 -11.44 -9.27
C LEU A 92 -16.12 -10.07 -8.67
N ALA A 93 -15.85 -8.97 -9.39
CA ALA A 93 -16.22 -7.64 -8.92
C ALA A 93 -17.71 -7.55 -8.60
N LYS A 94 -18.57 -8.12 -9.46
CA LYS A 94 -20.03 -8.17 -9.23
C LYS A 94 -20.41 -9.10 -8.08
N ASP A 95 -19.79 -10.29 -8.01
CA ASP A 95 -20.10 -11.27 -6.97
C ASP A 95 -19.68 -10.79 -5.57
N TYR A 96 -18.67 -9.92 -5.51
CA TYR A 96 -18.10 -9.36 -4.28
C TYR A 96 -18.44 -7.86 -4.08
N GLU A 97 -19.49 -7.36 -4.73
CA GLU A 97 -20.02 -6.01 -4.50
C GLU A 97 -20.23 -5.75 -3.00
N GLY A 98 -19.84 -4.58 -2.53
CA GLY A 98 -19.90 -4.18 -1.12
C GLY A 98 -18.81 -4.79 -0.22
N ARG A 99 -17.95 -5.70 -0.72
CA ARG A 99 -16.93 -6.40 0.07
C ARG A 99 -15.52 -6.22 -0.44
N VAL A 100 -15.32 -6.27 -1.74
CA VAL A 100 -13.99 -6.25 -2.38
C VAL A 100 -13.93 -5.18 -3.45
N THR A 101 -12.91 -4.33 -3.36
CA THR A 101 -12.59 -3.37 -4.43
C THR A 101 -11.67 -4.01 -5.46
N PHE A 102 -12.00 -3.88 -6.74
CA PHE A 102 -11.18 -4.39 -7.84
C PHE A 102 -10.61 -3.25 -8.66
N ILE A 103 -9.29 -3.25 -8.85
CA ILE A 103 -8.54 -2.21 -9.54
C ILE A 103 -7.73 -2.84 -10.66
N SER A 104 -7.95 -2.38 -11.89
CA SER A 104 -7.11 -2.68 -13.05
C SER A 104 -5.92 -1.73 -13.06
N VAL A 105 -4.71 -2.28 -13.08
CA VAL A 105 -3.44 -1.55 -13.07
C VAL A 105 -2.72 -1.82 -14.38
N ASP A 106 -2.71 -0.84 -15.27
CA ASP A 106 -1.93 -0.92 -16.50
C ASP A 106 -0.44 -0.71 -16.19
N VAL A 107 0.36 -1.75 -16.39
CA VAL A 107 1.81 -1.70 -16.08
C VAL A 107 2.59 -0.77 -17.00
N ASP A 108 2.07 -0.43 -18.18
CA ASP A 108 2.70 0.54 -19.07
C ASP A 108 2.63 1.96 -18.48
N ASN A 109 1.61 2.23 -17.64
CA ASN A 109 1.40 3.51 -16.97
C ASN A 109 1.89 3.52 -15.51
N TYR A 110 1.80 2.37 -14.82
CA TYR A 110 2.05 2.25 -13.38
C TYR A 110 3.07 1.14 -13.04
N GLY A 111 4.08 0.95 -13.90
CA GLY A 111 5.13 -0.04 -13.70
C GLY A 111 5.89 0.12 -12.38
N GLU A 112 6.05 1.35 -11.90
CA GLU A 112 6.70 1.62 -10.61
C GLU A 112 5.95 1.01 -9.43
N LEU A 113 4.60 0.97 -9.46
CA LEU A 113 3.81 0.30 -8.43
C LEU A 113 4.03 -1.21 -8.45
N PHE A 114 4.11 -1.80 -9.65
CA PHE A 114 4.42 -3.21 -9.84
C PHE A 114 5.78 -3.58 -9.26
N GLU A 115 6.81 -2.76 -9.53
CA GLU A 115 8.16 -2.93 -9.01
C GLU A 115 8.22 -2.75 -7.49
N ALA A 116 7.50 -1.76 -6.93
CA ALA A 116 7.48 -1.48 -5.50
C ALA A 116 6.97 -2.66 -4.66
N TYR A 117 6.09 -3.49 -5.23
CA TYR A 117 5.60 -4.73 -4.60
C TYR A 117 6.46 -5.97 -4.88
N ASN A 118 7.53 -5.84 -5.67
CA ASN A 118 8.43 -6.95 -6.04
C ASN A 118 7.70 -8.16 -6.65
N LEU A 119 6.73 -7.91 -7.53
CA LEU A 119 5.90 -8.96 -8.14
C LEU A 119 6.60 -9.74 -9.26
N GLY A 120 7.88 -9.45 -9.48
CA GLY A 120 8.67 -10.08 -10.54
C GLY A 120 8.63 -9.31 -11.85
N SER A 121 8.61 -10.01 -12.98
CA SER A 121 8.70 -9.40 -14.33
C SER A 121 7.62 -9.91 -15.29
N SER A 122 6.58 -10.56 -14.79
CA SER A 122 5.58 -11.23 -15.63
C SER A 122 4.17 -10.82 -15.22
N ILE A 123 3.31 -10.59 -16.21
CA ILE A 123 1.88 -10.35 -16.06
C ILE A 123 1.07 -11.44 -16.78
N PRO A 124 -0.19 -11.70 -16.38
CA PRO A 124 -0.91 -11.02 -15.30
C PRO A 124 -0.28 -11.29 -13.93
N ALA A 125 -0.39 -10.31 -13.05
CA ALA A 125 -0.10 -10.49 -11.64
C ALA A 125 -1.22 -9.84 -10.82
N VAL A 126 -1.63 -10.53 -9.77
CA VAL A 126 -2.68 -10.05 -8.87
C VAL A 126 -2.08 -9.85 -7.48
N LEU A 127 -2.31 -8.71 -6.90
CA LEU A 127 -1.99 -8.41 -5.51
C LEU A 127 -3.29 -8.18 -4.73
N ILE A 128 -3.44 -8.88 -3.63
CA ILE A 128 -4.57 -8.75 -2.71
C ILE A 128 -4.08 -8.05 -1.46
N LEU A 129 -4.72 -6.95 -1.11
CA LEU A 129 -4.44 -6.15 0.09
C LEU A 129 -5.64 -6.23 1.03
N SER A 130 -5.39 -6.55 2.29
CA SER A 130 -6.41 -6.60 3.33
C SER A 130 -6.30 -5.41 4.29
N PRO A 131 -7.40 -4.93 4.89
CA PRO A 131 -7.40 -3.81 5.84
C PRO A 131 -6.51 -4.02 7.07
N ASP A 132 -6.28 -5.27 7.45
CA ASP A 132 -5.41 -5.65 8.59
C ASP A 132 -3.92 -5.70 8.21
N GLY A 133 -3.56 -5.32 6.98
CA GLY A 133 -2.19 -5.31 6.47
C GLY A 133 -1.70 -6.64 5.88
N ASN A 134 -2.54 -7.68 5.89
CA ASN A 134 -2.22 -8.93 5.19
C ASN A 134 -2.23 -8.71 3.67
N LYS A 135 -1.36 -9.42 2.98
CA LYS A 135 -1.28 -9.38 1.52
C LYS A 135 -0.90 -10.73 0.93
N ALA A 136 -1.39 -10.99 -0.28
CA ALA A 136 -0.97 -12.13 -1.10
C ALA A 136 -0.79 -11.70 -2.54
N SER A 137 0.11 -12.35 -3.25
CA SER A 137 0.36 -12.08 -4.67
C SER A 137 0.38 -13.37 -5.48
N TYR A 138 -0.14 -13.29 -6.70
CA TYR A 138 -0.24 -14.39 -7.64
C TYR A 138 0.27 -13.92 -9.00
N VAL A 139 1.12 -14.70 -9.64
CA VAL A 139 1.67 -14.39 -10.96
C VAL A 139 1.22 -15.46 -11.97
N GLY A 140 0.72 -15.00 -13.12
CA GLY A 140 0.11 -15.88 -14.10
C GLY A 140 -1.35 -16.19 -13.79
N THR A 141 -1.94 -17.12 -14.56
CA THR A 141 -3.37 -17.45 -14.45
C THR A 141 -3.65 -18.75 -13.66
N GLY A 142 -2.62 -19.52 -13.33
CA GLY A 142 -2.77 -20.91 -12.83
C GLY A 142 -3.57 -21.05 -11.55
N ASP A 143 -3.37 -20.15 -10.58
CA ASP A 143 -4.09 -20.15 -9.31
C ASP A 143 -5.37 -19.30 -9.34
N LEU A 144 -5.54 -18.48 -10.38
CA LEU A 144 -6.63 -17.53 -10.55
C LEU A 144 -7.71 -18.05 -11.52
N LEU A 145 -7.44 -19.13 -12.23
CA LEU A 145 -8.39 -19.80 -13.11
C LEU A 145 -8.55 -21.28 -12.73
N PRO A 146 -9.78 -21.81 -12.71
CA PRO A 146 -11.05 -21.12 -12.98
C PRO A 146 -11.48 -20.16 -11.87
N LYS A 147 -12.56 -19.40 -12.10
CA LYS A 147 -13.10 -18.36 -11.19
C LYS A 147 -13.27 -18.83 -9.73
N GLU A 148 -13.70 -20.08 -9.53
CA GLU A 148 -13.93 -20.67 -8.21
C GLU A 148 -12.65 -20.73 -7.36
N LYS A 149 -11.48 -20.90 -7.99
CA LYS A 149 -10.21 -20.84 -7.27
C LYS A 149 -9.93 -19.43 -6.76
N PHE A 150 -10.12 -18.44 -7.62
CA PHE A 150 -9.90 -17.04 -7.22
C PHE A 150 -10.90 -16.63 -6.14
N ALA A 151 -12.18 -17.01 -6.26
CA ALA A 151 -13.18 -16.80 -5.23
C ALA A 151 -12.75 -17.40 -3.88
N ALA A 152 -12.27 -18.65 -3.88
CA ALA A 152 -11.80 -19.31 -2.65
C ALA A 152 -10.60 -18.59 -2.00
N ILE A 153 -9.73 -17.99 -2.80
CA ILE A 153 -8.63 -17.14 -2.29
C ILE A 153 -9.20 -15.90 -1.59
N LEU A 154 -10.15 -15.19 -2.23
CA LEU A 154 -10.78 -14.01 -1.64
C LEU A 154 -11.55 -14.32 -0.36
N ASP A 155 -12.22 -15.48 -0.30
CA ASP A 155 -12.98 -15.93 0.87
C ASP A 155 -12.06 -16.35 2.05
N SER A 156 -10.75 -16.47 1.82
CA SER A 156 -9.76 -16.80 2.86
C SER A 156 -9.24 -15.59 3.63
N PHE A 157 -9.56 -14.38 3.18
CA PHE A 157 -9.20 -13.11 3.81
C PHE A 157 -10.32 -12.61 4.72
#